data_ab0229141cf0e16cb71ea83b0eb89b9d
#
_entry.id   ab0229141cf0e16cb71ea83b0eb89b9d
#
_cell.length_a   1.000
_cell.length_b   1.000
_cell.length_c   1.000
_cell.angle_alpha   90.00
_cell.angle_beta   90.00
_cell.angle_gamma   90.00
#
_symmetry.space_group_name_H-M   'P 1'
#
loop_
_entity.id
_entity.type
_entity.pdbx_description
1 polymer ?
#
loop_
_entity_poly.entity_id
_entity_poly.type
_entity_poly.pdbx_seq_one_letter_code
_entity_poly.pdbx_strand_id
1 'polypeptide(L)'
;MRDITGLYLNPPDHALVLCVDEKSQIQALERTQPVLPMGFGYVEGVTHDYIRHGTTTLIAALDVANDQGISRVRAQHRHQEFLDFLRQIDKQTPQELDLHLIVDNYVTQKHGKVKAWLARNPRFHLHFTPTYTSCLNQVERWFALITERAIRRNSFTSVRELKQQIELFVQRYNADATPFQWVATADSILQKIERIAKRTSATAH
;
A
#
# COMPACT_ATOMS: atom_id res chain seq x y z
N MET A 1 -11.69 -7.08 -12.98
CA MET A 1 -10.76 -8.16 -12.60
C MET A 1 -9.79 -8.50 -13.72
N ARG A 2 -10.26 -8.89 -14.94
CA ARG A 2 -9.38 -9.13 -16.12
C ARG A 2 -8.55 -7.90 -16.49
N ASP A 3 -9.12 -6.72 -16.38
CA ASP A 3 -8.49 -5.45 -16.67
C ASP A 3 -7.26 -5.20 -15.75
N ILE A 4 -7.42 -5.35 -14.45
CA ILE A 4 -6.33 -5.19 -13.47
C ILE A 4 -5.24 -6.25 -13.65
N THR A 5 -5.63 -7.51 -13.89
CA THR A 5 -4.65 -8.57 -14.18
C THR A 5 -3.91 -8.31 -15.48
N GLY A 6 -4.59 -7.75 -16.49
CA GLY A 6 -3.98 -7.32 -17.75
C GLY A 6 -2.91 -6.25 -17.52
N LEU A 7 -3.18 -5.24 -16.70
CA LEU A 7 -2.22 -4.18 -16.37
C LEU A 7 -0.94 -4.71 -15.69
N TYR A 8 -1.05 -5.78 -14.88
CA TYR A 8 0.12 -6.39 -14.25
C TYR A 8 0.98 -7.22 -15.21
N LEU A 9 0.35 -7.90 -16.14
CA LEU A 9 1.03 -8.85 -17.02
C LEU A 9 1.49 -8.22 -18.33
N ASN A 10 0.75 -7.23 -18.83
CA ASN A 10 1.02 -6.48 -20.04
C ASN A 10 0.69 -5.00 -19.78
N PRO A 11 1.54 -4.26 -19.07
CA PRO A 11 1.33 -2.83 -18.90
C PRO A 11 1.34 -2.14 -20.26
N PRO A 12 0.54 -1.08 -20.46
CA PRO A 12 0.57 -0.31 -21.70
C PRO A 12 1.96 0.29 -21.94
N ASP A 13 2.34 0.39 -23.22
CA ASP A 13 3.55 1.12 -23.59
C ASP A 13 3.45 2.58 -23.11
N HIS A 14 4.56 3.17 -22.68
CA HIS A 14 4.62 4.55 -22.14
C HIS A 14 3.70 4.82 -20.95
N ALA A 15 3.48 3.84 -20.08
CA ALA A 15 2.68 3.98 -18.87
C ALA A 15 3.38 3.43 -17.62
N LEU A 16 3.02 3.99 -16.46
CA LEU A 16 3.35 3.44 -15.15
C LEU A 16 2.09 2.83 -14.53
N VAL A 17 2.21 1.64 -13.98
CA VAL A 17 1.15 0.97 -13.24
C VAL A 17 1.46 1.06 -11.74
N LEU A 18 0.64 1.83 -11.03
CA LEU A 18 0.80 2.11 -9.61
C LEU A 18 -0.33 1.46 -8.81
N CYS A 19 0.00 0.65 -7.81
CA CYS A 19 -0.95 0.17 -6.82
C CYS A 19 -1.06 1.19 -5.69
N VAL A 20 -2.24 1.78 -5.51
CA VAL A 20 -2.45 2.85 -4.53
C VAL A 20 -3.44 2.42 -3.46
N ASP A 21 -3.06 2.63 -2.20
CA ASP A 21 -3.92 2.35 -1.06
C ASP A 21 -3.50 3.14 0.18
N GLU A 22 -4.28 3.00 1.26
CA GLU A 22 -4.00 3.64 2.54
C GLU A 22 -3.97 2.63 3.70
N LYS A 23 -2.93 2.71 4.49
CA LYS A 23 -2.86 2.03 5.79
C LYS A 23 -3.20 3.02 6.89
N SER A 24 -4.45 2.95 7.36
CA SER A 24 -4.96 3.85 8.41
C SER A 24 -4.58 3.35 9.81
N GLN A 25 -4.67 4.26 10.81
CA GLN A 25 -4.54 3.97 12.24
C GLN A 25 -3.24 3.21 12.65
N ILE A 26 -2.13 3.54 12.02
CA ILE A 26 -0.82 3.05 12.45
C ILE A 26 -0.51 3.68 13.81
N GLN A 27 -0.32 2.84 14.84
CA GLN A 27 -0.14 3.30 16.22
C GLN A 27 1.34 3.50 16.56
N ALA A 28 1.66 4.62 17.19
CA ALA A 28 2.95 4.82 17.86
C ALA A 28 2.86 4.16 19.24
N LEU A 29 3.46 2.98 19.35
CA LEU A 29 3.47 2.17 20.56
C LEU A 29 4.85 2.24 21.20
N GLU A 30 4.90 2.69 22.46
CA GLU A 30 6.08 2.59 23.31
C GLU A 30 5.97 1.31 24.14
N ARG A 31 6.92 0.42 23.98
CA ARG A 31 6.99 -0.81 24.77
C ARG A 31 7.59 -0.51 26.15
N THR A 32 6.92 -0.96 27.20
CA THR A 32 7.38 -0.79 28.57
C THR A 32 8.55 -1.72 28.93
N GLN A 33 8.73 -2.79 28.13
CA GLN A 33 9.82 -3.74 28.29
C GLN A 33 10.47 -4.05 26.93
N PRO A 34 11.80 -4.27 26.88
CA PRO A 34 12.48 -4.64 25.66
C PRO A 34 11.97 -6.00 25.15
N VAL A 35 11.96 -6.17 23.82
CA VAL A 35 11.68 -7.46 23.19
C VAL A 35 12.80 -8.41 23.58
N LEU A 36 12.45 -9.53 24.20
CA LEU A 36 13.43 -10.57 24.51
C LEU A 36 13.80 -11.29 23.20
N PRO A 37 15.07 -11.28 22.81
CA PRO A 37 15.50 -11.96 21.59
C PRO A 37 15.26 -13.46 21.70
N MET A 38 14.99 -14.10 20.57
CA MET A 38 14.93 -15.57 20.52
C MET A 38 16.25 -16.17 20.98
N GLY A 39 16.20 -17.06 21.97
CA GLY A 39 17.32 -17.88 22.44
C GLY A 39 17.00 -19.38 22.30
N PHE A 40 18.00 -20.22 22.42
CA PHE A 40 17.81 -21.68 22.41
C PHE A 40 16.79 -22.08 23.51
N GLY A 41 15.61 -22.55 23.07
CA GLY A 41 14.53 -23.00 23.97
C GLY A 41 13.53 -21.93 24.40
N TYR A 42 13.65 -20.67 23.92
CA TYR A 42 12.70 -19.59 24.24
C TYR A 42 12.07 -19.05 22.96
N VAL A 43 10.74 -18.92 22.98
CA VAL A 43 9.99 -18.18 21.94
C VAL A 43 10.19 -16.68 22.18
N GLU A 44 10.25 -15.89 21.10
CA GLU A 44 10.31 -14.43 21.20
C GLU A 44 9.19 -13.92 22.12
N GLY A 45 9.56 -13.43 23.29
CA GLY A 45 8.62 -12.91 24.29
C GLY A 45 8.29 -11.46 24.00
N VAL A 46 7.07 -11.19 23.57
CA VAL A 46 6.55 -9.84 23.40
C VAL A 46 5.59 -9.57 24.55
N THR A 47 5.92 -8.60 25.42
CA THR A 47 4.98 -8.14 26.45
C THR A 47 3.84 -7.37 25.78
N HIS A 48 2.62 -7.56 26.28
CA HIS A 48 1.43 -6.86 25.79
C HIS A 48 1.26 -5.45 26.39
N ASP A 49 2.18 -5.03 27.27
CA ASP A 49 2.14 -3.71 27.88
C ASP A 49 2.81 -2.68 27.01
N TYR A 50 2.02 -1.69 26.58
CA TYR A 50 2.49 -0.58 25.74
C TYR A 50 1.72 0.71 26.06
N ILE A 51 2.44 1.83 25.94
CA ILE A 51 1.86 3.19 25.98
C ILE A 51 1.56 3.63 24.54
N ARG A 52 0.37 4.20 24.31
CA ARG A 52 -0.05 4.72 23.01
C ARG A 52 0.20 6.21 22.94
N HIS A 53 1.05 6.66 22.01
CA HIS A 53 1.36 8.07 21.76
C HIS A 53 0.56 8.68 20.61
N GLY A 54 -0.40 7.96 20.05
CA GLY A 54 -1.28 8.41 19.00
C GLY A 54 -1.17 7.56 17.72
N THR A 55 -1.86 8.02 16.68
CA THR A 55 -1.97 7.30 15.41
C THR A 55 -1.59 8.16 14.22
N THR A 56 -1.27 7.51 13.11
CA THR A 56 -1.03 8.15 11.82
C THR A 56 -1.55 7.26 10.69
N THR A 57 -1.67 7.82 9.49
CA THR A 57 -2.08 7.11 8.27
C THR A 57 -0.95 7.20 7.24
N LEU A 58 -0.67 6.11 6.56
CA LEU A 58 0.26 6.04 5.44
C LEU A 58 -0.54 5.86 4.16
N ILE A 59 -0.43 6.80 3.22
CA ILE A 59 -0.92 6.65 1.85
C ILE A 59 0.29 6.29 0.99
N ALA A 60 0.14 5.29 0.13
CA ALA A 60 1.25 4.83 -0.70
C ALA A 60 0.80 4.44 -2.11
N ALA A 61 1.73 4.57 -3.04
CA ALA A 61 1.65 4.07 -4.40
C ALA A 61 2.90 3.21 -4.65
N LEU A 62 2.71 1.95 -5.01
CA LEU A 62 3.78 1.04 -5.37
C LEU A 62 3.85 0.92 -6.89
N ASP A 63 4.99 1.27 -7.48
CA ASP A 63 5.29 0.98 -8.88
C ASP A 63 5.51 -0.53 -9.03
N VAL A 64 4.63 -1.17 -9.80
CA VAL A 64 4.62 -2.63 -9.94
C VAL A 64 5.81 -3.14 -10.74
N ALA A 65 6.29 -2.35 -11.69
CA ALA A 65 7.40 -2.74 -12.56
C ALA A 65 8.76 -2.61 -11.87
N ASN A 66 8.95 -1.53 -11.11
CA ASN A 66 10.24 -1.19 -10.50
C ASN A 66 10.32 -1.52 -9.00
N ASP A 67 9.23 -1.96 -8.40
CA ASP A 67 9.09 -2.24 -6.94
C ASP A 67 9.47 -1.02 -6.07
N GLN A 68 9.19 0.20 -6.57
CA GLN A 68 9.45 1.45 -5.88
C GLN A 68 8.20 2.04 -5.25
N GLY A 69 8.30 2.50 -4.01
CA GLY A 69 7.19 3.08 -3.27
C GLY A 69 7.23 4.60 -3.23
N ILE A 70 6.16 5.27 -3.68
CA ILE A 70 5.86 6.66 -3.36
C ILE A 70 4.97 6.66 -2.14
N SER A 71 5.32 7.41 -1.10
CA SER A 71 4.52 7.38 0.14
C SER A 71 4.37 8.74 0.78
N ARG A 72 3.34 8.86 1.61
CA ARG A 72 3.08 10.06 2.40
C ARG A 72 2.40 9.72 3.72
N VAL A 73 2.97 10.19 4.82
CA VAL A 73 2.39 10.00 6.15
C VAL A 73 1.53 11.20 6.52
N ARG A 74 0.28 10.98 6.94
CA ARG A 74 -0.71 11.99 7.28
C ARG A 74 -1.44 11.65 8.57
N ALA A 75 -1.97 12.68 9.25
CA ALA A 75 -2.78 12.49 10.45
C ALA A 75 -4.18 11.95 10.12
N GLN A 76 -4.68 12.23 8.92
CA GLN A 76 -6.03 11.88 8.48
C GLN A 76 -6.01 11.38 7.03
N HIS A 77 -7.10 10.70 6.63
CA HIS A 77 -7.33 10.12 5.31
C HIS A 77 -8.60 10.69 4.68
N ARG A 78 -8.59 11.98 4.37
CA ARG A 78 -9.70 12.67 3.70
C ARG A 78 -9.40 12.82 2.20
N HIS A 79 -10.40 13.25 1.44
CA HIS A 79 -10.21 13.53 0.01
C HIS A 79 -9.13 14.59 -0.29
N GLN A 80 -8.86 15.52 0.65
CA GLN A 80 -7.78 16.51 0.50
C GLN A 80 -6.40 15.83 0.51
N GLU A 81 -6.17 14.94 1.48
CA GLU A 81 -4.92 14.19 1.61
C GLU A 81 -4.69 13.29 0.40
N PHE A 82 -5.74 12.68 -0.14
CA PHE A 82 -5.67 11.90 -1.37
C PHE A 82 -5.35 12.77 -2.59
N LEU A 83 -5.97 13.95 -2.75
CA LEU A 83 -5.64 14.91 -3.80
C LEU A 83 -4.19 15.39 -3.73
N ASP A 84 -3.71 15.70 -2.53
CA ASP A 84 -2.33 16.09 -2.32
C ASP A 84 -1.36 14.95 -2.65
N PHE A 85 -1.78 13.71 -2.42
CA PHE A 85 -1.01 12.53 -2.79
C PHE A 85 -0.97 12.32 -4.32
N LEU A 86 -2.09 12.49 -5.02
CA LEU A 86 -2.12 12.48 -6.49
C LEU A 86 -1.19 13.54 -7.10
N ARG A 87 -1.18 14.76 -6.54
CA ARG A 87 -0.25 15.83 -6.95
C ARG A 87 1.21 15.47 -6.67
N GLN A 88 1.49 14.71 -5.60
CA GLN A 88 2.83 14.21 -5.31
C GLN A 88 3.25 13.18 -6.35
N ILE A 89 2.39 12.21 -6.67
CA ILE A 89 2.64 11.23 -7.74
C ILE A 89 2.94 11.95 -9.05
N ASP A 90 2.12 12.93 -9.42
CA ASP A 90 2.28 13.72 -10.64
C ASP A 90 3.66 14.37 -10.75
N LYS A 91 4.17 14.93 -9.64
CA LYS A 91 5.49 15.58 -9.57
C LYS A 91 6.67 14.59 -9.56
N GLN A 92 6.47 13.37 -9.06
CA GLN A 92 7.53 12.38 -8.89
C GLN A 92 7.62 11.38 -10.03
N THR A 93 6.69 11.41 -10.97
CA THR A 93 6.67 10.53 -12.14
C THR A 93 6.97 11.31 -13.42
N PRO A 94 7.62 10.68 -14.42
CA PRO A 94 7.87 11.29 -15.72
C PRO A 94 6.58 11.81 -16.36
N GLN A 95 6.62 13.03 -16.89
CA GLN A 95 5.42 13.72 -17.39
C GLN A 95 4.90 13.17 -18.72
N GLU A 96 5.75 12.49 -19.45
CA GLU A 96 5.44 11.83 -20.73
C GLU A 96 4.72 10.49 -20.59
N LEU A 97 4.65 9.94 -19.37
CA LEU A 97 4.02 8.64 -19.11
C LEU A 97 2.58 8.79 -18.64
N ASP A 98 1.72 7.92 -19.12
CA ASP A 98 0.39 7.72 -18.55
C ASP A 98 0.48 6.98 -17.20
N LEU A 99 -0.44 7.29 -16.29
CA LEU A 99 -0.45 6.73 -14.95
C LEU A 99 -1.71 5.89 -14.73
N HIS A 100 -1.56 4.57 -14.71
CA HIS A 100 -2.64 3.65 -14.40
C HIS A 100 -2.60 3.33 -12.89
N LEU A 101 -3.55 3.89 -12.14
CA LEU A 101 -3.65 3.70 -10.70
C LEU A 101 -4.66 2.62 -10.37
N ILE A 102 -4.19 1.52 -9.80
CA ILE A 102 -5.05 0.47 -9.24
C ILE A 102 -5.36 0.87 -7.81
N VAL A 103 -6.64 1.15 -7.54
CA VAL A 103 -7.12 1.71 -6.28
C VAL A 103 -8.26 0.88 -5.71
N ASP A 104 -8.39 0.84 -4.38
CA ASP A 104 -9.57 0.25 -3.77
C ASP A 104 -10.82 1.12 -4.01
N ASN A 105 -11.98 0.51 -3.95
CA ASN A 105 -13.27 1.16 -4.18
C ASN A 105 -13.71 2.03 -2.99
N TYR A 106 -12.81 2.87 -2.45
CA TYR A 106 -13.08 3.69 -1.29
C TYR A 106 -13.79 5.01 -1.64
N VAL A 107 -14.65 5.50 -0.73
CA VAL A 107 -15.51 6.67 -0.94
C VAL A 107 -14.72 7.95 -1.23
N THR A 108 -13.52 8.10 -0.66
CA THR A 108 -12.67 9.30 -0.80
C THR A 108 -12.28 9.58 -2.26
N GLN A 109 -12.06 8.52 -3.04
CA GLN A 109 -11.67 8.59 -4.45
C GLN A 109 -12.83 9.00 -5.36
N LYS A 110 -14.08 8.78 -4.91
CA LYS A 110 -15.31 9.16 -5.64
C LYS A 110 -15.75 10.61 -5.37
N HIS A 111 -15.04 11.33 -4.51
CA HIS A 111 -15.39 12.71 -4.17
C HIS A 111 -15.32 13.66 -5.37
N GLY A 112 -16.26 14.61 -5.49
CA GLY A 112 -16.39 15.50 -6.65
C GLY A 112 -15.11 16.28 -6.96
N LYS A 113 -14.36 16.73 -5.92
CA LYS A 113 -13.08 17.45 -6.11
C LYS A 113 -11.98 16.56 -6.71
N VAL A 114 -11.97 15.25 -6.37
CA VAL A 114 -11.04 14.27 -6.96
C VAL A 114 -11.37 14.08 -8.43
N LYS A 115 -12.66 13.87 -8.76
CA LYS A 115 -13.10 13.74 -10.15
C LYS A 115 -12.79 14.98 -10.98
N ALA A 116 -13.02 16.18 -10.43
CA ALA A 116 -12.71 17.44 -11.11
C ALA A 116 -11.19 17.63 -11.35
N TRP A 117 -10.36 17.16 -10.44
CA TRP A 117 -8.91 17.18 -10.62
C TRP A 117 -8.48 16.17 -11.70
N LEU A 118 -8.97 14.95 -11.67
CA LEU A 118 -8.69 13.91 -12.66
C LEU A 118 -9.09 14.34 -14.07
N ALA A 119 -10.23 15.02 -14.24
CA ALA A 119 -10.67 15.54 -15.52
C ALA A 119 -9.69 16.58 -16.13
N ARG A 120 -8.87 17.26 -15.29
CA ARG A 120 -7.84 18.22 -15.74
C ARG A 120 -6.46 17.56 -15.92
N ASN A 121 -6.31 16.31 -15.48
CA ASN A 121 -5.06 15.55 -15.55
C ASN A 121 -5.33 14.23 -16.29
N PRO A 122 -5.49 14.24 -17.62
CA PRO A 122 -5.95 13.10 -18.42
C PRO A 122 -4.99 11.93 -18.41
N ARG A 123 -3.72 12.14 -18.06
CA ARG A 123 -2.73 11.07 -17.90
C ARG A 123 -3.03 10.10 -16.74
N PHE A 124 -3.96 10.45 -15.82
CA PHE A 124 -4.34 9.62 -14.68
C PHE A 124 -5.55 8.74 -15.01
N HIS A 125 -5.36 7.44 -15.05
CA HIS A 125 -6.38 6.42 -15.30
C HIS A 125 -6.62 5.59 -14.04
N LEU A 126 -7.80 5.71 -13.42
CA LEU A 126 -8.13 4.98 -12.20
C LEU A 126 -8.82 3.65 -12.54
N HIS A 127 -8.30 2.55 -11.98
CA HIS A 127 -8.84 1.20 -12.07
C HIS A 127 -9.24 0.73 -10.68
N PHE A 128 -10.54 0.54 -10.46
CA PHE A 128 -11.06 0.15 -9.16
C PHE A 128 -11.04 -1.36 -8.98
N THR A 129 -10.48 -1.83 -7.85
CA THR A 129 -10.58 -3.24 -7.49
C THR A 129 -12.02 -3.60 -7.15
N PRO A 130 -12.52 -4.78 -7.54
CA PRO A 130 -13.83 -5.24 -7.09
C PRO A 130 -13.86 -5.40 -5.57
N THR A 131 -15.05 -5.25 -4.97
CA THR A 131 -15.26 -5.47 -3.54
C THR A 131 -14.77 -6.87 -3.14
N TYR A 132 -14.09 -6.99 -2.01
CA TYR A 132 -13.48 -8.22 -1.49
C TYR A 132 -12.29 -8.78 -2.29
N THR A 133 -11.64 -7.99 -3.13
CA THR A 133 -10.46 -8.42 -3.90
C THR A 133 -9.21 -7.55 -3.61
N SER A 134 -9.07 -7.08 -2.39
CA SER A 134 -7.87 -6.34 -1.94
C SER A 134 -6.55 -7.08 -2.20
N CYS A 135 -6.60 -8.43 -2.23
CA CYS A 135 -5.45 -9.25 -2.61
C CYS A 135 -4.90 -8.99 -4.02
N LEU A 136 -5.66 -8.31 -4.89
CA LEU A 136 -5.18 -7.82 -6.18
C LEU A 136 -4.36 -6.52 -6.07
N ASN A 137 -4.43 -5.81 -4.95
CA ASN A 137 -3.68 -4.60 -4.75
C ASN A 137 -2.31 -4.91 -4.11
N GLN A 138 -1.25 -4.88 -4.93
CA GLN A 138 0.11 -5.26 -4.50
C GLN A 138 0.67 -4.38 -3.37
N VAL A 139 0.18 -3.15 -3.20
CA VAL A 139 0.61 -2.27 -2.12
C VAL A 139 0.26 -2.82 -0.73
N GLU A 140 -0.75 -3.68 -0.61
CA GLU A 140 -1.09 -4.34 0.65
C GLU A 140 0.06 -5.24 1.15
N ARG A 141 0.72 -5.96 0.23
CA ARG A 141 1.92 -6.74 0.55
C ARG A 141 3.05 -5.83 1.04
N TRP A 142 3.22 -4.68 0.43
CA TRP A 142 4.21 -3.69 0.82
C TRP A 142 3.90 -3.09 2.21
N PHE A 143 2.62 -2.83 2.52
CA PHE A 143 2.19 -2.45 3.86
C PHE A 143 2.47 -3.51 4.93
N ALA A 144 2.31 -4.78 4.59
CA ALA A 144 2.69 -5.87 5.49
C ALA A 144 4.20 -5.86 5.77
N LEU A 145 5.02 -5.63 4.74
CA LEU A 145 6.47 -5.53 4.87
C LEU A 145 6.90 -4.35 5.76
N ILE A 146 6.31 -3.16 5.57
CA ILE A 146 6.55 -1.99 6.43
C ILE A 146 6.16 -2.30 7.88
N THR A 147 5.01 -2.93 8.07
CA THR A 147 4.52 -3.28 9.40
C THR A 147 5.51 -4.20 10.11
N GLU A 148 5.97 -5.23 9.45
CA GLU A 148 6.87 -6.23 10.03
C GLU A 148 8.28 -5.65 10.29
N ARG A 149 8.84 -4.93 9.32
CA ARG A 149 10.25 -4.49 9.37
C ARG A 149 10.45 -3.13 10.04
N ALA A 150 9.52 -2.20 9.86
CA ALA A 150 9.68 -0.83 10.35
C ALA A 150 8.87 -0.52 11.61
N ILE A 151 7.72 -1.19 11.83
CA ILE A 151 6.80 -0.81 12.90
C ILE A 151 6.84 -1.83 14.04
N ARG A 152 6.59 -3.10 13.74
CA ARG A 152 6.32 -4.13 14.75
C ARG A 152 7.49 -4.41 15.69
N ARG A 153 8.72 -4.27 15.21
CA ARG A 153 9.95 -4.55 15.98
C ARG A 153 10.51 -3.33 16.71
N ASN A 154 9.91 -2.16 16.52
CA ASN A 154 10.37 -0.92 17.12
C ASN A 154 9.44 -0.45 18.24
N SER A 155 9.96 0.43 19.09
CA SER A 155 9.25 1.14 20.13
C SER A 155 9.27 2.62 19.80
N PHE A 156 8.15 3.32 19.96
CA PHE A 156 8.00 4.72 19.54
C PHE A 156 7.44 5.56 20.68
N THR A 157 8.19 6.54 21.11
CA THR A 157 7.78 7.51 22.15
C THR A 157 6.91 8.64 21.61
N SER A 158 6.76 8.74 20.28
CA SER A 158 5.93 9.74 19.63
C SER A 158 5.51 9.33 18.22
N VAL A 159 4.42 9.94 17.73
CA VAL A 159 3.99 9.82 16.32
C VAL A 159 5.06 10.36 15.36
N ARG A 160 5.84 11.36 15.77
CA ARG A 160 6.93 11.92 14.96
C ARG A 160 8.01 10.87 14.68
N GLU A 161 8.40 10.14 15.71
CA GLU A 161 9.42 9.07 15.62
C GLU A 161 8.94 7.93 14.70
N LEU A 162 7.67 7.50 14.86
CA LEU A 162 7.04 6.54 13.96
C LEU A 162 7.08 7.00 12.50
N LYS A 163 6.75 8.27 12.22
CA LYS A 163 6.80 8.83 10.86
C LYS A 163 8.21 8.79 10.28
N GLN A 164 9.21 9.22 11.04
CA GLN A 164 10.61 9.20 10.61
C GLN A 164 11.08 7.78 10.29
N GLN A 165 10.68 6.80 11.09
CA GLN A 165 11.05 5.40 10.86
C GLN A 165 10.40 4.83 9.59
N ILE A 166 9.13 5.18 9.33
CA ILE A 166 8.45 4.79 8.07
C ILE A 166 9.16 5.42 6.87
N GLU A 167 9.45 6.72 6.92
CA GLU A 167 10.12 7.45 5.84
C GLU A 167 11.53 6.87 5.56
N LEU A 168 12.30 6.58 6.62
CA LEU A 168 13.61 5.95 6.49
C LEU A 168 13.53 4.55 5.88
N PHE A 169 12.52 3.77 6.26
CA PHE A 169 12.29 2.45 5.66
C PHE A 169 12.02 2.58 4.16
N VAL A 170 11.13 3.50 3.75
CA VAL A 170 10.80 3.71 2.34
C VAL A 170 12.01 4.14 1.53
N GLN A 171 12.84 5.04 2.06
CA GLN A 171 14.07 5.46 1.40
C GLN A 171 15.02 4.29 1.16
N ARG A 172 15.25 3.46 2.17
CA ARG A 172 16.09 2.26 2.07
C ARG A 172 15.50 1.23 1.11
N TYR A 173 14.21 1.00 1.20
CA TYR A 173 13.51 0.08 0.30
C TYR A 173 13.66 0.48 -1.16
N ASN A 174 13.46 1.76 -1.47
CA ASN A 174 13.60 2.28 -2.83
C ASN A 174 15.05 2.25 -3.34
N ALA A 175 16.05 2.39 -2.44
CA ALA A 175 17.45 2.28 -2.82
C ALA A 175 17.86 0.86 -3.23
N ASP A 176 17.24 -0.16 -2.61
CA ASP A 176 17.50 -1.58 -2.84
C ASP A 176 16.41 -2.23 -3.72
N ALA A 177 15.53 -1.42 -4.34
CA ALA A 177 14.40 -1.91 -5.12
C ALA A 177 14.89 -2.77 -6.31
N THR A 178 14.31 -3.96 -6.41
CA THR A 178 14.56 -4.88 -7.53
C THR A 178 13.25 -5.11 -8.29
N PRO A 179 13.27 -5.03 -9.64
CA PRO A 179 12.07 -5.25 -10.43
C PRO A 179 11.37 -6.55 -10.07
N PHE A 180 10.06 -6.47 -9.86
CA PHE A 180 9.27 -7.65 -9.54
C PHE A 180 9.16 -8.58 -10.74
N GLN A 181 9.59 -9.83 -10.59
CA GLN A 181 9.44 -10.85 -11.62
C GLN A 181 8.16 -11.65 -11.40
N TRP A 182 7.21 -11.56 -12.35
CA TRP A 182 6.01 -12.37 -12.34
C TRP A 182 6.35 -13.81 -12.73
N VAL A 183 6.27 -14.74 -11.78
CA VAL A 183 6.44 -16.18 -12.04
C VAL A 183 5.11 -16.90 -12.26
N ALA A 184 3.98 -16.23 -12.03
CA ALA A 184 2.65 -16.79 -12.18
C ALA A 184 2.03 -16.36 -13.54
N THR A 185 1.45 -17.29 -14.27
CA THR A 185 0.70 -17.00 -15.50
C THR A 185 -0.65 -16.37 -15.18
N ALA A 186 -1.22 -15.59 -16.13
CA ALA A 186 -2.55 -14.99 -15.99
C ALA A 186 -3.61 -16.02 -15.59
N ASP A 187 -3.59 -17.18 -16.22
CA ASP A 187 -4.55 -18.26 -15.96
C ASP A 187 -4.43 -18.82 -14.55
N SER A 188 -3.21 -18.96 -14.03
CA SER A 188 -2.99 -19.44 -12.66
C SER A 188 -3.48 -18.45 -11.61
N ILE A 189 -3.36 -17.14 -11.88
CA ILE A 189 -3.87 -16.06 -11.03
C ILE A 189 -5.40 -16.06 -11.07
N LEU A 190 -6.00 -16.09 -12.25
CA LEU A 190 -7.46 -16.12 -12.43
C LEU A 190 -8.09 -17.34 -11.75
N GLN A 191 -7.51 -18.54 -11.90
CA GLN A 191 -7.98 -19.75 -11.24
C GLN A 191 -7.94 -19.67 -9.70
N LYS A 192 -6.88 -19.05 -9.13
CA LYS A 192 -6.79 -18.81 -7.68
C LYS A 192 -7.87 -17.86 -7.20
N ILE A 193 -8.12 -16.78 -7.95
CA ILE A 193 -9.15 -15.78 -7.64
C ILE A 193 -10.55 -16.39 -7.72
N GLU A 194 -10.85 -17.17 -8.77
CA GLU A 194 -12.13 -17.91 -8.89
C GLU A 194 -12.35 -18.87 -7.71
N ARG A 195 -11.31 -19.56 -7.28
CA ARG A 195 -11.39 -20.48 -6.14
C ARG A 195 -11.71 -19.76 -4.84
N ILE A 196 -11.12 -18.58 -4.63
CA ILE A 196 -11.39 -17.72 -3.46
C ILE A 196 -12.83 -17.20 -3.54
N ALA A 197 -13.26 -16.67 -4.67
CA ALA A 197 -14.60 -16.14 -4.87
C ALA A 197 -15.69 -17.23 -4.64
N LYS A 198 -15.47 -18.45 -5.13
CA LYS A 198 -16.38 -19.60 -4.89
C LYS A 198 -16.45 -20.00 -3.40
N ARG A 199 -15.34 -19.92 -2.67
CA ARG A 199 -15.34 -20.19 -1.21
C ARG A 199 -16.09 -19.12 -0.42
N THR A 200 -15.92 -17.85 -0.78
CA THR A 200 -16.58 -16.73 -0.09
C THR A 200 -18.09 -16.72 -0.34
N SER A 201 -18.55 -17.10 -1.54
CA SER A 201 -19.99 -17.23 -1.83
C SER A 201 -20.62 -18.48 -1.20
N ALA A 202 -19.86 -19.55 -0.96
CA ALA A 202 -20.35 -20.76 -0.30
C ALA A 202 -20.48 -20.60 1.23
N THR A 203 -19.81 -19.60 1.83
CA THR A 203 -19.88 -19.33 3.29
C THR A 203 -20.95 -18.28 3.65
N ALA A 204 -21.64 -17.74 2.66
CA ALA A 204 -22.70 -16.73 2.84
C ALA A 204 -24.13 -17.33 2.86
N HIS A 205 -24.28 -18.64 3.16
CA HIS A 205 -25.55 -19.32 3.39
C HIS A 205 -25.61 -19.91 4.79
#